data_a1eb7d088e59f8282ddd5f54c937e63f
#
_entry.id   a1eb7d088e59f8282ddd5f54c937e63f
#
_cell.length_a   1.000
_cell.length_b   1.000
_cell.length_c   1.000
_cell.angle_alpha   90.00
_cell.angle_beta   90.00
_cell.angle_gamma   90.00
#
_symmetry.space_group_name_H-M   'P 1'
#
loop_
_entity.id
_entity.type
_entity.pdbx_description
1 polymer ?
#
loop_
_entity_poly.entity_id
_entity_poly.type
_entity_poly.pdbx_seq_one_letter_code
_entity_poly.pdbx_strand_id
1 'polypeptide(L)'
;MNSAAEQVTPEAVEGATSQVADRLLEIVPRVTRRLRREMRAHGTTGLTVAQLRALIYVRREPGAGLSALADHLGMSLPATSTLTQRLVTTGLIDRSDDPAERRRIRLELTATGTDHLARAQAAVRGWLATELAALTPAEQARLAGGLELLDRIGQGSDEPGRRSAE
;
A
#
# COMPACT_ATOMS: atom_id res chain seq x y z
N MET A 1 -47.98 15.29 2.82
CA MET A 1 -46.62 15.24 2.25
C MET A 1 -45.82 14.28 3.12
N ASN A 2 -45.73 13.05 2.65
CA ASN A 2 -45.24 11.91 3.43
C ASN A 2 -43.75 11.74 3.15
N SER A 3 -42.89 12.12 4.11
CA SER A 3 -41.47 11.82 4.08
C SER A 3 -41.29 10.39 4.57
N ALA A 4 -41.31 9.45 3.65
CA ALA A 4 -40.86 8.08 3.92
C ALA A 4 -39.33 8.13 4.06
N ALA A 5 -38.84 8.33 5.27
CA ALA A 5 -37.50 7.96 5.63
C ALA A 5 -37.43 6.43 5.48
N GLU A 6 -36.75 5.98 4.43
CA GLU A 6 -36.50 4.57 4.14
C GLU A 6 -35.69 3.99 5.32
N GLN A 7 -36.42 3.31 6.22
CA GLN A 7 -35.84 2.64 7.38
C GLN A 7 -35.06 1.44 6.83
N VAL A 8 -33.77 1.62 6.63
CA VAL A 8 -32.84 0.53 6.29
C VAL A 8 -32.82 -0.46 7.46
N THR A 9 -33.35 -1.66 7.26
CA THR A 9 -33.39 -2.69 8.29
C THR A 9 -31.98 -3.18 8.61
N PRO A 10 -31.68 -3.57 9.88
CA PRO A 10 -30.35 -4.10 10.26
C PRO A 10 -29.88 -5.24 9.35
N GLU A 11 -30.76 -6.15 8.96
CA GLU A 11 -30.45 -7.26 8.04
C GLU A 11 -30.04 -6.77 6.63
N ALA A 12 -30.65 -5.70 6.12
CA ALA A 12 -30.28 -5.15 4.82
C ALA A 12 -28.90 -4.47 4.87
N VAL A 13 -28.55 -3.84 6.00
CA VAL A 13 -27.21 -3.26 6.22
C VAL A 13 -26.14 -4.36 6.31
N GLU A 14 -26.42 -5.42 7.04
CA GLU A 14 -25.51 -6.55 7.19
C GLU A 14 -25.26 -7.27 5.87
N GLY A 15 -26.33 -7.50 5.08
CA GLY A 15 -26.23 -8.06 3.74
C GLY A 15 -25.42 -7.19 2.78
N ALA A 16 -25.62 -5.87 2.79
CA ALA A 16 -24.85 -4.94 1.95
C ALA A 16 -23.36 -4.90 2.35
N THR A 17 -23.08 -4.91 3.66
CA THR A 17 -21.71 -4.94 4.17
C THR A 17 -20.96 -6.21 3.74
N SER A 18 -21.62 -7.38 3.83
CA SER A 18 -21.07 -8.65 3.40
C SER A 18 -20.76 -8.65 1.89
N GLN A 19 -21.68 -8.15 1.06
CA GLN A 19 -21.47 -8.04 -0.38
C GLN A 19 -20.28 -7.15 -0.75
N VAL A 20 -20.09 -6.03 -0.06
CA VAL A 20 -18.93 -5.16 -0.27
C VAL A 20 -17.63 -5.86 0.13
N ALA A 21 -17.62 -6.58 1.26
CA ALA A 21 -16.46 -7.35 1.70
C ALA A 21 -16.08 -8.44 0.67
N ASP A 22 -17.05 -9.21 0.19
CA ASP A 22 -16.82 -10.24 -0.85
C ASP A 22 -16.24 -9.64 -2.14
N ARG A 23 -16.78 -8.49 -2.56
CA ARG A 23 -16.26 -7.76 -3.72
C ARG A 23 -14.83 -7.30 -3.53
N LEU A 24 -14.46 -6.82 -2.35
CA LEU A 24 -13.09 -6.42 -2.05
C LEU A 24 -12.14 -7.63 -2.10
N LEU A 25 -12.53 -8.76 -1.49
CA LEU A 25 -11.74 -9.99 -1.52
C LEU A 25 -11.51 -10.50 -2.96
N GLU A 26 -12.45 -10.29 -3.87
CA GLU A 26 -12.33 -10.67 -5.27
C GLU A 26 -11.50 -9.66 -6.08
N ILE A 27 -11.77 -8.35 -5.92
CA ILE A 27 -11.23 -7.31 -6.81
C ILE A 27 -9.77 -6.97 -6.45
N VAL A 28 -9.43 -6.81 -5.16
CA VAL A 28 -8.10 -6.40 -4.72
C VAL A 28 -6.99 -7.32 -5.21
N PRO A 29 -7.11 -8.67 -5.10
CA PRO A 29 -6.10 -9.58 -5.64
C PRO A 29 -5.98 -9.50 -7.17
N ARG A 30 -7.08 -9.28 -7.88
CA ARG A 30 -7.10 -9.16 -9.35
C ARG A 30 -6.38 -7.89 -9.81
N VAL A 31 -6.67 -6.74 -9.21
CA VAL A 31 -6.00 -5.48 -9.49
C VAL A 31 -4.51 -5.57 -9.16
N THR A 32 -4.16 -6.12 -8.00
CA THR A 32 -2.77 -6.31 -7.57
C THR A 32 -1.99 -7.22 -8.55
N ARG A 33 -2.62 -8.29 -9.04
CA ARG A 33 -2.01 -9.20 -10.03
C ARG A 33 -1.77 -8.48 -11.36
N ARG A 34 -2.71 -7.67 -11.83
CA ARG A 34 -2.56 -6.88 -13.05
C ARG A 34 -1.43 -5.87 -12.89
N LEU A 35 -1.41 -5.11 -11.80
CA LEU A 35 -0.33 -4.17 -11.48
C LEU A 35 1.04 -4.85 -11.49
N ARG A 36 1.17 -6.02 -10.86
CA ARG A 36 2.42 -6.80 -10.86
C ARG A 36 2.84 -7.22 -12.27
N ARG A 37 1.89 -7.57 -13.13
CA ARG A 37 2.18 -7.95 -14.52
C ARG A 37 2.68 -6.76 -15.32
N GLU A 38 2.02 -5.60 -15.20
CA GLU A 38 2.40 -4.37 -15.89
C GLU A 38 3.76 -3.85 -15.43
N MET A 39 4.03 -3.87 -14.13
CA MET A 39 5.36 -3.51 -13.60
C MET A 39 6.48 -4.40 -14.16
N ARG A 40 6.21 -5.70 -14.41
CA ARG A 40 7.18 -6.60 -15.03
C ARG A 40 7.34 -6.36 -16.53
N ALA A 41 6.23 -6.14 -17.24
CA ALA A 41 6.21 -5.97 -18.69
C ALA A 41 6.96 -4.71 -19.14
N HIS A 42 6.82 -3.62 -18.37
CA HIS A 42 7.45 -2.35 -18.71
C HIS A 42 8.91 -2.25 -18.27
N GLY A 43 9.48 -3.28 -17.61
CA GLY A 43 10.93 -3.48 -17.39
C GLY A 43 11.74 -2.33 -16.78
N THR A 44 11.12 -1.16 -16.66
CA THR A 44 11.78 0.12 -16.42
C THR A 44 12.41 0.26 -15.03
N THR A 45 12.07 -0.63 -14.09
CA THR A 45 12.55 -0.44 -12.73
C THR A 45 13.11 -1.70 -12.07
N GLY A 46 12.86 -2.90 -12.60
CA GLY A 46 13.30 -4.16 -11.97
C GLY A 46 12.73 -4.40 -10.56
N LEU A 47 11.87 -3.49 -10.06
CA LEU A 47 11.28 -3.57 -8.73
C LEU A 47 10.05 -4.46 -8.70
N THR A 48 9.93 -5.27 -7.65
CA THR A 48 8.67 -5.94 -7.29
C THR A 48 7.74 -4.96 -6.58
N VAL A 49 6.45 -5.28 -6.49
CA VAL A 49 5.47 -4.48 -5.72
C VAL A 49 5.89 -4.35 -4.24
N ALA A 50 6.42 -5.42 -3.64
CA ALA A 50 6.90 -5.39 -2.26
C ALA A 50 8.10 -4.43 -2.10
N GLN A 51 9.04 -4.44 -3.04
CA GLN A 51 10.17 -3.51 -3.05
C GLN A 51 9.71 -2.06 -3.25
N LEU A 52 8.78 -1.82 -4.17
CA LEU A 52 8.20 -0.48 -4.38
C LEU A 52 7.52 0.03 -3.09
N ARG A 53 6.71 -0.80 -2.42
CA ARG A 53 6.08 -0.46 -1.15
C ARG A 53 7.11 -0.16 -0.06
N ALA A 54 8.19 -0.96 0.02
CA ALA A 54 9.27 -0.72 0.97
C ALA A 54 9.96 0.63 0.74
N LEU A 55 10.30 0.96 -0.52
CA LEU A 55 10.91 2.26 -0.84
C LEU A 55 9.96 3.44 -0.54
N ILE A 56 8.65 3.30 -0.81
CA ILE A 56 7.65 4.32 -0.47
C ILE A 56 7.59 4.53 1.04
N TYR A 57 7.59 3.45 1.82
CA TYR A 57 7.56 3.52 3.28
C TYR A 57 8.80 4.20 3.85
N VAL A 58 10.00 3.75 3.45
CA VAL A 58 11.28 4.33 3.91
C VAL A 58 11.41 5.81 3.53
N ARG A 59 10.83 6.23 2.40
CA ARG A 59 10.76 7.66 2.03
C ARG A 59 9.88 8.47 2.98
N ARG A 60 8.75 7.90 3.44
CA ARG A 60 7.81 8.56 4.35
C ARG A 60 8.33 8.61 5.78
N GLU A 61 9.06 7.55 6.18
CA GLU A 61 9.56 7.32 7.52
C GLU A 61 11.09 7.11 7.47
N PRO A 62 11.88 8.18 7.23
CA PRO A 62 13.34 8.07 7.21
C PRO A 62 13.86 7.60 8.59
N GLY A 63 14.76 6.64 8.60
CA GLY A 63 15.26 6.03 9.82
C GLY A 63 14.35 4.95 10.41
N ALA A 64 13.31 4.53 9.69
CA ALA A 64 12.44 3.43 10.12
C ALA A 64 13.24 2.15 10.38
N GLY A 65 12.84 1.43 11.43
CA GLY A 65 13.40 0.11 11.76
C GLY A 65 12.81 -1.01 10.91
N LEU A 66 13.50 -2.16 10.92
CA LEU A 66 13.10 -3.32 10.12
C LEU A 66 11.74 -3.91 10.57
N SER A 67 11.42 -3.87 11.88
CA SER A 67 10.15 -4.35 12.41
C SER A 67 8.98 -3.49 11.91
N ALA A 68 9.09 -2.17 11.98
CA ALA A 68 8.07 -1.26 11.48
C ALA A 68 7.84 -1.42 9.97
N LEU A 69 8.91 -1.65 9.20
CA LEU A 69 8.78 -1.98 7.78
C LEU A 69 8.08 -3.33 7.56
N ALA A 70 8.35 -4.34 8.39
CA ALA A 70 7.71 -5.66 8.30
C ALA A 70 6.20 -5.55 8.55
N ASP A 71 5.80 -4.83 9.59
CA ASP A 71 4.41 -4.57 9.94
C ASP A 71 3.69 -3.83 8.79
N HIS A 72 4.30 -2.75 8.27
CA HIS A 72 3.74 -2.01 7.13
C HIS A 72 3.56 -2.88 5.87
N LEU A 73 4.49 -3.78 5.60
CA LEU A 73 4.40 -4.66 4.44
C LEU A 73 3.44 -5.85 4.64
N GLY A 74 3.07 -6.16 5.88
CA GLY A 74 2.35 -7.38 6.25
C GLY A 74 3.20 -8.63 5.99
N MET A 75 4.52 -8.56 6.25
CA MET A 75 5.49 -9.61 5.98
C MET A 75 6.19 -10.06 7.26
N SER A 76 6.67 -11.31 7.28
CA SER A 76 7.53 -11.76 8.40
C SER A 76 8.86 -11.00 8.42
N LEU A 77 9.44 -10.84 9.61
CA LEU A 77 10.72 -10.16 9.80
C LEU A 77 11.86 -10.78 8.93
N PRO A 78 12.01 -12.11 8.83
CA PRO A 78 13.01 -12.72 7.93
C PRO A 78 12.80 -12.37 6.45
N ALA A 79 11.55 -12.39 5.97
CA ALA A 79 11.23 -12.04 4.59
C ALA A 79 11.53 -10.56 4.30
N THR A 80 11.19 -9.67 5.24
CA THR A 80 11.49 -8.24 5.16
C THR A 80 12.99 -7.98 5.21
N SER A 81 13.74 -8.70 6.05
CA SER A 81 15.20 -8.63 6.10
C SER A 81 15.83 -9.00 4.76
N THR A 82 15.36 -10.10 4.15
CA THR A 82 15.83 -10.52 2.81
C THR A 82 15.52 -9.50 1.74
N LEU A 83 14.32 -8.92 1.74
CA LEU A 83 13.90 -7.87 0.82
C LEU A 83 14.77 -6.62 0.99
N THR A 84 14.96 -6.17 2.23
CA THR A 84 15.79 -5.01 2.57
C THR A 84 17.25 -5.21 2.16
N GLN A 85 17.82 -6.40 2.43
CA GLN A 85 19.18 -6.71 2.02
C GLN A 85 19.38 -6.61 0.50
N ARG A 86 18.39 -7.01 -0.29
CA ARG A 86 18.44 -6.83 -1.75
C ARG A 86 18.43 -5.35 -2.14
N LEU A 87 17.60 -4.52 -1.48
CA LEU A 87 17.54 -3.08 -1.73
C LEU A 87 18.85 -2.38 -1.34
N VAL A 88 19.50 -2.82 -0.25
CA VAL A 88 20.83 -2.35 0.14
C VAL A 88 21.89 -2.76 -0.88
N THR A 89 21.92 -4.04 -1.28
CA THR A 89 22.88 -4.56 -2.28
C THR A 89 22.76 -3.85 -3.63
N THR A 90 21.54 -3.42 -4.00
CA THR A 90 21.30 -2.64 -5.23
C THR A 90 21.51 -1.13 -5.04
N GLY A 91 21.93 -0.68 -3.87
CA GLY A 91 22.21 0.72 -3.58
C GLY A 91 20.99 1.63 -3.54
N LEU A 92 19.80 1.08 -3.30
CA LEU A 92 18.54 1.84 -3.23
C LEU A 92 18.19 2.29 -1.81
N ILE A 93 18.67 1.57 -0.81
CA ILE A 93 18.51 1.86 0.62
C ILE A 93 19.89 1.81 1.27
N ASP A 94 20.15 2.77 2.14
CA ASP A 94 21.21 2.72 3.13
C ASP A 94 20.70 2.12 4.42
N ARG A 95 21.56 1.31 5.05
CA ARG A 95 21.31 0.69 6.34
C ARG A 95 22.42 1.11 7.30
N SER A 96 22.05 1.74 8.38
CA SER A 96 22.97 2.15 9.44
C SER A 96 22.47 1.69 10.81
N ASP A 97 23.36 1.64 11.78
CA ASP A 97 22.97 1.44 13.19
C ASP A 97 22.46 2.75 13.78
N ASP A 98 21.46 2.66 14.65
CA ASP A 98 20.94 3.83 15.35
C ASP A 98 22.01 4.35 16.35
N PRO A 99 22.44 5.62 16.27
CA PRO A 99 23.42 6.17 17.17
C PRO A 99 22.99 6.15 18.65
N ALA A 100 21.68 6.19 18.92
CA ALA A 100 21.13 6.14 20.27
C ALA A 100 20.93 4.71 20.79
N GLU A 101 20.58 3.79 19.88
CA GLU A 101 20.31 2.38 20.18
C GLU A 101 21.06 1.46 19.21
N ARG A 102 22.30 1.08 19.53
CA ARG A 102 23.17 0.22 18.67
C ARG A 102 22.56 -1.09 18.18
N ARG A 103 21.45 -1.53 18.77
CA ARG A 103 20.69 -2.72 18.33
C ARG A 103 19.60 -2.40 17.32
N ARG A 104 19.33 -1.13 17.06
CA ARG A 104 18.28 -0.68 16.16
C ARG A 104 18.89 -0.30 14.81
N ILE A 105 18.34 -0.89 13.77
CA ILE A 105 18.71 -0.58 12.38
C ILE A 105 17.86 0.59 11.91
N ARG A 106 18.49 1.52 11.20
CA ARG A 106 17.84 2.62 10.50
C ARG A 106 17.95 2.39 9.00
N LEU A 107 16.83 2.62 8.30
CA LEU A 107 16.73 2.51 6.86
C LEU A 107 16.47 3.88 6.26
N GLU A 108 17.24 4.25 5.25
CA GLU A 108 17.08 5.52 4.55
C GLU A 108 17.21 5.30 3.03
N LEU A 109 16.49 6.10 2.22
CA LEU A 109 16.70 6.06 0.79
C LEU A 109 18.01 6.73 0.42
N THR A 110 18.74 6.10 -0.50
CA THR A 110 19.85 6.77 -1.19
C THR A 110 19.31 7.75 -2.23
N ALA A 111 20.17 8.63 -2.77
CA ALA A 111 19.84 9.46 -3.93
C ALA A 111 19.40 8.57 -5.12
N THR A 112 20.14 7.49 -5.39
CA THR A 112 19.79 6.50 -6.42
C THR A 112 18.44 5.86 -6.15
N GLY A 113 18.14 5.50 -4.89
CA GLY A 113 16.84 4.96 -4.47
C GLY A 113 15.70 5.93 -4.70
N THR A 114 15.91 7.21 -4.39
CA THR A 114 14.93 8.26 -4.62
C THR A 114 14.59 8.43 -6.11
N ASP A 115 15.61 8.51 -6.96
CA ASP A 115 15.44 8.61 -8.41
C ASP A 115 14.78 7.37 -9.01
N HIS A 116 15.18 6.19 -8.52
CA HIS A 116 14.61 4.92 -8.97
C HIS A 116 13.15 4.79 -8.59
N LEU A 117 12.78 5.18 -7.37
CA LEU A 117 11.40 5.22 -6.90
C LEU A 117 10.55 6.20 -7.72
N ALA A 118 11.08 7.40 -8.02
CA ALA A 118 10.37 8.39 -8.81
C ALA A 118 10.05 7.87 -10.23
N ARG A 119 11.03 7.23 -10.90
CA ARG A 119 10.81 6.59 -12.21
C ARG A 119 9.80 5.46 -12.15
N ALA A 120 9.87 4.60 -11.11
CA ALA A 120 8.93 3.52 -10.91
C ALA A 120 7.49 4.04 -10.73
N GLN A 121 7.33 5.05 -9.89
CA GLN A 121 6.02 5.68 -9.66
C GLN A 121 5.47 6.34 -10.92
N ALA A 122 6.31 7.04 -11.70
CA ALA A 122 5.89 7.67 -12.95
C ALA A 122 5.40 6.64 -13.97
N ALA A 123 6.09 5.53 -14.13
CA ALA A 123 5.70 4.45 -15.04
C ALA A 123 4.35 3.83 -14.65
N VAL A 124 4.16 3.51 -13.36
CA VAL A 124 2.90 2.95 -12.84
C VAL A 124 1.76 3.95 -12.98
N ARG A 125 2.02 5.23 -12.67
CA ARG A 125 1.02 6.30 -12.81
C ARG A 125 0.61 6.49 -14.26
N GLY A 126 1.56 6.49 -15.21
CA GLY A 126 1.27 6.62 -16.63
C GLY A 126 0.37 5.51 -17.15
N TRP A 127 0.70 4.26 -16.79
CA TRP A 127 -0.15 3.13 -17.11
C TRP A 127 -1.56 3.25 -16.49
N LEU A 128 -1.66 3.53 -15.19
CA LEU A 128 -2.95 3.73 -14.51
C LEU A 128 -3.77 4.87 -15.16
N ALA A 129 -3.13 5.98 -15.51
CA ALA A 129 -3.81 7.09 -16.16
C ALA A 129 -4.43 6.68 -17.50
N THR A 130 -3.73 5.86 -18.30
CA THR A 130 -4.26 5.30 -19.55
C THR A 130 -5.49 4.41 -19.32
N GLU A 131 -5.43 3.53 -18.32
CA GLU A 131 -6.57 2.66 -17.98
C GLU A 131 -7.78 3.47 -17.47
N LEU A 132 -7.52 4.47 -16.63
CA LEU A 132 -8.55 5.31 -16.03
C LEU A 132 -9.17 6.29 -17.03
N ALA A 133 -8.47 6.63 -18.11
CA ALA A 133 -9.01 7.48 -19.20
C ALA A 133 -10.20 6.84 -19.94
N ALA A 134 -10.36 5.52 -19.83
CA ALA A 134 -11.54 4.83 -20.37
C ALA A 134 -12.82 5.06 -19.54
N LEU A 135 -12.70 5.61 -18.34
CA LEU A 135 -13.83 5.92 -17.47
C LEU A 135 -14.35 7.32 -17.73
N THR A 136 -15.67 7.49 -17.63
CA THR A 136 -16.28 8.83 -17.63
C THR A 136 -15.87 9.63 -16.40
N PRO A 137 -15.93 10.98 -16.42
CA PRO A 137 -15.64 11.82 -15.26
C PRO A 137 -16.44 11.44 -14.00
N ALA A 138 -17.71 11.06 -14.18
CA ALA A 138 -18.56 10.61 -13.06
C ALA A 138 -18.10 9.29 -12.46
N GLU A 139 -17.61 8.35 -13.28
CA GLU A 139 -17.05 7.08 -12.80
C GLU A 139 -15.71 7.29 -12.12
N GLN A 140 -14.86 8.18 -12.63
CA GLN A 140 -13.60 8.54 -11.97
C GLN A 140 -13.85 9.15 -10.59
N ALA A 141 -14.83 10.06 -10.46
CA ALA A 141 -15.21 10.65 -9.17
C ALA A 141 -15.72 9.60 -8.17
N ARG A 142 -16.57 8.65 -8.63
CA ARG A 142 -17.03 7.55 -7.77
C ARG A 142 -15.90 6.64 -7.32
N LEU A 143 -14.97 6.34 -8.22
CA LEU A 143 -13.79 5.55 -7.88
C LEU A 143 -12.90 6.28 -6.87
N ALA A 144 -12.66 7.58 -7.05
CA ALA A 144 -11.89 8.38 -6.10
C ALA A 144 -12.51 8.34 -4.70
N GLY A 145 -13.82 8.58 -4.57
CA GLY A 145 -14.53 8.47 -3.29
C GLY A 145 -14.44 7.06 -2.67
N GLY A 146 -14.53 6.01 -3.48
CA GLY A 146 -14.34 4.63 -3.02
C GLY A 146 -12.92 4.36 -2.48
N LEU A 147 -11.90 4.93 -3.11
CA LEU A 147 -10.51 4.83 -2.64
C LEU A 147 -10.29 5.56 -1.31
N GLU A 148 -10.92 6.71 -1.10
CA GLU A 148 -10.88 7.43 0.19
C GLU A 148 -11.52 6.60 1.32
N LEU A 149 -12.61 5.90 1.03
CA LEU A 149 -13.23 4.98 1.99
C LEU A 149 -12.31 3.80 2.34
N LEU A 150 -11.66 3.22 1.34
CA LEU A 150 -10.71 2.12 1.54
C LEU A 150 -9.48 2.56 2.34
N ASP A 151 -8.98 3.76 2.10
CA ASP A 151 -7.84 4.31 2.84
C ASP A 151 -8.18 4.46 4.33
N ARG A 152 -9.38 4.95 4.67
CA ARG A 152 -9.85 5.04 6.06
C ARG A 152 -9.93 3.68 6.75
N ILE A 153 -10.41 2.64 6.05
CA ILE A 153 -10.44 1.27 6.59
C ILE A 153 -9.01 0.76 6.85
N GLY A 154 -8.08 1.03 5.94
CA GLY A 154 -6.68 0.63 6.10
C GLY A 154 -5.97 1.34 7.26
N GLN A 155 -6.24 2.63 7.47
CA GLN A 155 -5.64 3.41 8.55
C GLN A 155 -6.15 3.02 9.95
N GLY A 156 -7.40 2.57 10.05
CA GLY A 156 -8.00 2.12 11.32
C GLY A 156 -7.33 0.87 11.94
N SER A 157 -6.46 0.19 11.20
CA SER A 157 -5.69 -0.98 11.67
C SER A 157 -4.30 -0.62 12.22
N ASP A 158 -3.85 0.61 12.05
CA ASP A 158 -2.51 1.08 12.45
C ASP A 158 -2.47 1.74 13.86
N GLU A 159 -3.59 1.76 14.61
CA GLU A 159 -3.53 2.16 16.02
C GLU A 159 -2.97 1.01 16.89
N PRO A 160 -1.73 1.12 17.41
CA PRO A 160 -1.21 0.14 18.35
C PRO A 160 -1.86 0.38 19.73
N GLY A 161 -2.99 -0.28 20.02
CA GLY A 161 -3.57 -0.08 21.35
C GLY A 161 -4.90 -0.74 21.69
N ARG A 162 -5.54 -1.52 20.80
CA ARG A 162 -6.81 -2.20 21.14
C ARG A 162 -6.76 -3.73 21.07
N ARG A 163 -5.71 -4.32 21.62
CA ARG A 163 -5.76 -5.74 22.02
C ARG A 163 -5.28 -5.83 23.45
N SER A 164 -6.17 -5.72 24.41
CA SER A 164 -6.13 -6.38 25.70
C SER A 164 -7.20 -5.77 26.60
N ALA A 165 -8.38 -6.31 26.57
CA ALA A 165 -9.28 -6.42 27.71
C ALA A 165 -10.43 -7.35 27.31
N GLU A 166 -10.21 -8.67 27.40
CA GLU A 166 -11.15 -9.66 27.90
C GLU A 166 -10.41 -11.00 28.03
#